data_0d446407f04b14a4509b437fff7b1257
#
_entry.id   0d446407f04b14a4509b437fff7b1257
#
_cell.length_a   1.000
_cell.length_b   1.000
_cell.length_c   1.000
_cell.angle_alpha   90.00
_cell.angle_beta   90.00
_cell.angle_gamma   90.00
#
_symmetry.space_group_name_H-M   'P 1'
#
loop_
_entity.id
_entity.type
_entity.pdbx_description
1 polymer ?
#
loop_
_entity_poly.entity_id
_entity_poly.type
_entity_poly.pdbx_seq_one_letter_code
_entity_poly.pdbx_strand_id
1 'polypeptide(L)'
;MGKFRVKIEKLADEHFRKHFKSGDKASIKKINQIVAELSEHPYTGTGKPELLRNDLSGYWSRRINKKDRLIYRVEEDIVFVYIISAMGHYNDK
;
A
#
# COMPACT_ATOMS: atom_id res chain seq x y z
N MET A 1 -19.88 0.69 1.99
CA MET A 1 -19.54 -0.26 0.92
C MET A 1 -18.59 0.37 -0.07
N GLY A 2 -17.50 -0.31 -0.35
CA GLY A 2 -16.50 0.24 -1.24
C GLY A 2 -16.88 0.12 -2.70
N LYS A 3 -16.40 1.06 -3.49
CA LYS A 3 -16.61 1.04 -4.94
C LYS A 3 -15.53 0.21 -5.64
N PHE A 4 -14.43 -0.03 -4.97
CA PHE A 4 -13.30 -0.73 -5.55
C PHE A 4 -13.09 -2.06 -4.86
N ARG A 5 -12.62 -3.03 -5.62
CA ARG A 5 -12.17 -4.28 -5.04
C ARG A 5 -10.68 -4.18 -4.80
N VAL A 6 -10.21 -4.76 -3.70
CA VAL A 6 -8.80 -4.72 -3.37
C VAL A 6 -8.23 -6.12 -3.51
N LYS A 7 -7.22 -6.24 -4.33
CA LYS A 7 -6.53 -7.51 -4.53
C LYS A 7 -5.09 -7.37 -4.05
N ILE A 8 -4.73 -8.21 -3.09
CA ILE A 8 -3.38 -8.17 -2.54
C ILE A 8 -2.53 -9.19 -3.25
N GLU A 9 -1.48 -8.72 -3.94
CA GLU A 9 -0.62 -9.60 -4.68
C GLU A 9 0.24 -10.43 -3.73
N LYS A 10 0.77 -11.52 -4.25
CA LYS A 10 1.49 -12.49 -3.43
C LYS A 10 2.63 -11.86 -2.64
N LEU A 11 3.42 -11.03 -3.29
CA LEU A 11 4.55 -10.38 -2.60
C LEU A 11 4.08 -9.47 -1.47
N ALA A 12 3.01 -8.74 -1.72
CA ALA A 12 2.46 -7.87 -0.69
C ALA A 12 1.94 -8.68 0.49
N ASP A 13 1.33 -9.82 0.22
CA ASP A 13 0.84 -10.68 1.28
C ASP A 13 1.98 -11.18 2.14
N GLU A 14 3.11 -11.55 1.51
CA GLU A 14 4.28 -11.98 2.26
C GLU A 14 4.82 -10.86 3.14
N HIS A 15 4.83 -9.64 2.59
CA HIS A 15 5.28 -8.48 3.37
C HIS A 15 4.37 -8.23 4.56
N PHE A 16 3.07 -8.36 4.34
CA PHE A 16 2.12 -8.16 5.42
C PHE A 16 2.37 -9.16 6.55
N ARG A 17 2.64 -10.41 6.18
CA ARG A 17 2.89 -11.43 7.18
C ARG A 17 4.15 -11.12 7.99
N LYS A 18 5.17 -10.56 7.34
CA LYS A 18 6.37 -10.16 8.07
C LYS A 18 6.08 -9.05 9.06
N HIS A 19 5.29 -8.07 8.65
CA HIS A 19 4.89 -7.01 9.58
C HIS A 19 4.12 -7.58 10.74
N PHE A 20 3.23 -8.49 10.46
CA PHE A 20 2.42 -9.08 11.51
C PHE A 20 3.28 -9.82 12.52
N LYS A 21 4.26 -10.57 12.03
CA LYS A 21 5.17 -11.31 12.92
C LYS A 21 6.09 -10.39 13.70
N SER A 22 6.41 -9.24 13.17
CA SER A 22 7.33 -8.33 13.83
C SER A 22 6.76 -7.75 15.11
N GLY A 23 5.44 -7.78 15.26
CA GLY A 23 4.82 -7.24 16.46
C GLY A 23 4.70 -5.73 16.46
N ASP A 24 5.00 -5.07 15.35
CA ASP A 24 4.86 -3.63 15.24
C ASP A 24 3.38 -3.29 15.06
N LYS A 25 2.69 -3.18 16.18
CA LYS A 25 1.25 -3.00 16.16
C LYS A 25 0.81 -1.71 15.46
N ALA A 26 1.61 -0.66 15.59
CA ALA A 26 1.27 0.60 14.94
C ALA A 26 1.29 0.46 13.42
N SER A 27 2.30 -0.20 12.89
CA SER A 27 2.38 -0.41 11.44
C SER A 27 1.28 -1.33 10.97
N ILE A 28 0.99 -2.38 11.71
CA ILE A 28 -0.07 -3.31 11.33
C ILE A 28 -1.41 -2.59 11.27
N LYS A 29 -1.68 -1.77 12.28
CA LYS A 29 -2.92 -1.00 12.31
C LYS A 29 -3.01 -0.06 11.12
N LYS A 30 -1.89 0.60 10.80
CA LYS A 30 -1.85 1.52 9.68
C LYS A 30 -2.11 0.80 8.36
N ILE A 31 -1.48 -0.37 8.18
CA ILE A 31 -1.68 -1.14 6.96
C ILE A 31 -3.15 -1.53 6.82
N ASN A 32 -3.75 -2.01 7.88
CA ASN A 32 -5.16 -2.41 7.83
C ASN A 32 -6.05 -1.24 7.51
N GLN A 33 -5.75 -0.08 8.07
CA GLN A 33 -6.52 1.12 7.81
C GLN A 33 -6.42 1.53 6.34
N ILE A 34 -5.20 1.51 5.81
CA ILE A 34 -4.99 1.87 4.42
C ILE A 34 -5.73 0.91 3.49
N VAL A 35 -5.60 -0.38 3.73
CA VAL A 35 -6.26 -1.37 2.87
C VAL A 35 -7.77 -1.18 2.90
N ALA A 36 -8.33 -0.91 4.07
CA ALA A 36 -9.76 -0.65 4.16
C ALA A 36 -10.17 0.58 3.36
N GLU A 37 -9.34 1.62 3.41
CA GLU A 37 -9.65 2.83 2.65
C GLU A 37 -9.56 2.64 1.15
N LEU A 38 -8.66 1.77 0.71
CA LEU A 38 -8.45 1.58 -0.72
C LEU A 38 -9.73 1.11 -1.43
N SER A 39 -10.60 0.44 -0.73
CA SER A 39 -11.84 -0.03 -1.34
C SER A 39 -12.84 1.12 -1.56
N GLU A 40 -12.60 2.27 -0.95
CA GLU A 40 -13.51 3.40 -1.08
C GLU A 40 -12.88 4.60 -1.76
N HIS A 41 -11.64 4.94 -1.39
CA HIS A 41 -11.00 6.10 -1.98
C HIS A 41 -9.49 5.85 -2.11
N PRO A 42 -9.11 5.22 -3.24
CA PRO A 42 -7.71 4.87 -3.42
C PRO A 42 -6.77 6.04 -3.69
N TYR A 43 -7.32 7.23 -3.93
CA TYR A 43 -6.49 8.37 -4.29
C TYR A 43 -6.31 9.37 -3.16
N THR A 44 -7.03 9.21 -2.07
CA THR A 44 -6.95 10.12 -0.93
C THR A 44 -6.99 9.32 0.36
N GLY A 45 -6.54 9.94 1.46
CA GLY A 45 -6.70 9.33 2.75
C GLY A 45 -5.41 9.16 3.51
N THR A 46 -5.39 8.16 4.37
CA THR A 46 -4.29 7.90 5.30
C THR A 46 -2.99 7.60 4.58
N GLY A 47 -1.89 8.13 5.11
CA GLY A 47 -0.57 7.80 4.59
C GLY A 47 -0.12 8.66 3.42
N LYS A 48 -0.82 9.76 3.15
CA LYS A 48 -0.47 10.70 2.10
C LYS A 48 -0.29 10.00 0.75
N PRO A 49 -1.37 9.58 0.12
CA PRO A 49 -1.29 8.92 -1.19
C PRO A 49 -0.50 9.78 -2.17
N GLU A 50 0.44 9.17 -2.85
CA GLU A 50 1.31 9.87 -3.75
C GLU A 50 1.50 9.06 -5.03
N LEU A 51 1.35 9.74 -6.17
CA LEU A 51 1.57 9.10 -7.45
C LEU A 51 3.07 9.03 -7.71
N LEU A 52 3.53 7.85 -8.03
CA LEU A 52 4.96 7.62 -8.24
C LEU A 52 5.38 7.92 -9.67
N ARG A 53 6.69 8.02 -9.87
CA ARG A 53 7.26 8.39 -11.16
C ARG A 53 8.29 7.36 -11.59
N ASN A 54 8.85 7.59 -12.76
CA ASN A 54 9.92 6.77 -13.32
C ASN A 54 9.47 5.32 -13.47
N ASP A 55 10.23 4.39 -12.97
CA ASP A 55 9.94 2.96 -13.14
C ASP A 55 8.62 2.56 -12.55
N LEU A 56 8.13 3.32 -11.59
CA LEU A 56 6.86 3.02 -10.95
C LEU A 56 5.76 3.97 -11.38
N SER A 57 5.91 4.56 -12.56
CA SER A 57 4.90 5.43 -13.10
C SER A 57 3.57 4.69 -13.20
N GLY A 58 2.51 5.33 -12.74
CA GLY A 58 1.20 4.70 -12.72
C GLY A 58 0.88 4.00 -11.42
N TYR A 59 1.85 3.88 -10.53
CA TYR A 59 1.63 3.31 -9.22
C TYR A 59 1.49 4.42 -8.19
N TRP A 60 0.85 4.07 -7.10
CA TRP A 60 0.65 4.97 -5.96
C TRP A 60 1.32 4.39 -4.73
N SER A 61 1.69 5.24 -3.80
CA SER A 61 2.21 4.76 -2.54
C SER A 61 1.51 5.47 -1.39
N ARG A 62 1.43 4.78 -0.26
CA ARG A 62 0.97 5.36 0.98
C ARG A 62 1.98 5.00 2.06
N ARG A 63 2.30 5.98 2.88
CA ARG A 63 3.28 5.79 3.92
C ARG A 63 2.71 5.00 5.08
N ILE A 64 3.41 3.96 5.50
CA ILE A 64 3.04 3.16 6.65
C ILE A 64 3.76 3.69 7.88
N ASN A 65 5.07 3.88 7.75
CA ASN A 65 5.90 4.44 8.80
C ASN A 65 7.10 5.09 8.12
N LYS A 66 8.14 5.39 8.87
CA LYS A 66 9.29 6.09 8.28
C LYS A 66 10.01 5.28 7.22
N LYS A 67 9.92 3.98 7.29
CA LYS A 67 10.67 3.10 6.39
C LYS A 67 9.80 2.43 5.35
N ASP A 68 8.58 2.13 5.69
CA ASP A 68 7.76 1.25 4.87
C ASP A 68 6.65 1.98 4.15
N ARG A 69 6.34 1.50 2.97
CA ARG A 69 5.27 2.05 2.16
C ARG A 69 4.43 0.92 1.58
N LEU A 70 3.18 1.24 1.31
CA LEU A 70 2.28 0.34 0.62
C LEU A 70 2.16 0.86 -0.80
N ILE A 71 2.54 0.04 -1.77
CA ILE A 71 2.53 0.45 -3.17
C ILE A 71 1.43 -0.31 -3.89
N TYR A 72 0.61 0.43 -4.60
CA TYR A 72 -0.55 -0.14 -5.25
C TYR A 72 -0.81 0.55 -6.59
N ARG A 73 -1.67 -0.07 -7.36
CA ARG A 73 -2.08 0.43 -8.67
C ARG A 73 -3.58 0.27 -8.79
N VAL A 74 -4.22 1.23 -9.44
CA VAL A 74 -5.67 1.18 -9.64
C VAL A 74 -5.95 0.95 -11.12
N GLU A 75 -6.71 -0.09 -11.42
CA GLU A 75 -7.14 -0.38 -12.78
C GLU A 75 -8.65 -0.55 -12.76
N GLU A 76 -9.35 0.40 -13.37
CA GLU A 76 -10.80 0.39 -13.38
C GLU A 76 -11.35 0.37 -11.95
N ASP A 77 -12.00 -0.71 -11.56
CA ASP A 77 -12.55 -0.78 -10.21
C ASP A 77 -11.76 -1.73 -9.31
N ILE A 78 -10.53 -2.05 -9.68
CA ILE A 78 -9.72 -2.94 -8.87
C ILE A 78 -8.45 -2.22 -8.42
N VAL A 79 -8.16 -2.35 -7.14
CA VAL A 79 -6.92 -1.83 -6.57
C VAL A 79 -6.00 -3.02 -6.32
N PHE A 80 -4.88 -3.03 -7.00
CA PHE A 80 -3.88 -4.08 -6.82
C PHE A 80 -2.81 -3.60 -5.84
N VAL A 81 -2.70 -4.28 -4.72
CA VAL A 81 -1.66 -3.96 -3.73
C VAL A 81 -0.45 -4.82 -4.04
N TYR A 82 0.63 -4.19 -4.45
CA TYR A 82 1.83 -4.90 -4.88
C TYR A 82 2.84 -5.10 -3.77
N ILE A 83 3.08 -4.06 -2.99
CA ILE A 83 4.17 -4.09 -2.02
C ILE A 83 3.70 -3.39 -0.76
N ILE A 84 3.96 -4.01 0.39
CA ILE A 84 3.59 -3.40 1.66
C ILE A 84 4.81 -3.00 2.46
N SER A 85 5.96 -3.54 2.13
CA SER A 85 7.18 -3.17 2.82
C SER A 85 8.18 -2.73 1.79
N ALA A 86 8.10 -1.49 1.42
CA ALA A 86 8.94 -0.98 0.35
C ALA A 86 10.37 -0.72 0.79
N MET A 87 10.59 -0.76 2.09
CA MET A 87 11.91 -0.45 2.63
C MET A 87 12.39 0.91 2.18
N GLY A 88 11.49 1.71 1.64
CA GLY A 88 11.81 3.06 1.24
C GLY A 88 12.71 3.20 0.04
N HIS A 89 12.88 2.15 -0.76
CA HIS A 89 13.90 2.21 -1.80
C HIS A 89 13.41 2.13 -3.23
N TYR A 90 12.16 1.86 -3.45
CA TYR A 90 11.73 1.51 -4.81
C TYR A 90 11.79 2.63 -5.80
N ASN A 91 11.74 3.85 -5.37
CA ASN A 91 11.79 4.98 -6.29
C ASN A 91 12.83 5.99 -5.86
N ASP A 92 13.86 5.52 -5.21
CA ASP A 92 14.90 6.41 -4.72
C ASP A 92 15.89 6.82 -5.78
N LYS A 93 15.78 6.24 -6.91
CA LYS A 93 16.76 6.51 -7.97
C LYS A 93 16.35 7.66 -8.82
#